data_4a31c1f6d19d65a3817ce290c8448a3a
#
_entry.id   4a31c1f6d19d65a3817ce290c8448a3a
#
_cell.length_a   1.000
_cell.length_b   1.000
_cell.length_c   1.000
_cell.angle_alpha   90.00
_cell.angle_beta   90.00
_cell.angle_gamma   90.00
#
_symmetry.space_group_name_H-M   'P 1'
#
loop_
_entity.id
_entity.type
_entity.pdbx_description
1 polymer ?
#
loop_
_entity_poly.entity_id
_entity_poly.type
_entity_poly.pdbx_seq_one_letter_code
_entity_poly.pdbx_strand_id
1 'polypeptide(L)'
;MILTASVFFSALLYLFIGYDFVRSETAYLIFSFGLLFLMFILIMFKKPAVFWIFFIGVIFRFVFIFSVPSLSQDFYRFFWDGNLQLIGENPYLYSPNQLIDRDNLFSLAIELYKGMGSISNENYSNYPPFSQFTYLLSSILIKNNLYYSIITLRIIIIIFEIGVFYYLYKLLNHLNVPSNRVGFYFL
;
A
#
# COMPACT_ATOMS: atom_id res chain seq x y z
N MET A 1 15.71 13.76 22.08
CA MET A 1 14.75 14.85 21.77
C MET A 1 14.48 14.99 20.26
N ILE A 2 15.47 15.28 19.38
CA ILE A 2 15.22 15.45 17.91
C ILE A 2 14.64 14.18 17.29
N LEU A 3 15.20 12.99 17.54
CA LEU A 3 14.72 11.74 16.97
C LEU A 3 13.25 11.47 17.35
N THR A 4 12.92 11.57 18.63
CA THR A 4 11.55 11.34 19.11
C THR A 4 10.57 12.36 18.56
N ALA A 5 10.96 13.63 18.46
CA ALA A 5 10.13 14.67 17.83
C ALA A 5 9.91 14.38 16.34
N SER A 6 10.97 14.03 15.58
CA SER A 6 10.83 13.73 14.15
C SER A 6 9.92 12.53 13.90
N VAL A 7 10.03 11.46 14.69
CA VAL A 7 9.16 10.29 14.60
C VAL A 7 7.69 10.68 14.91
N PHE A 8 7.47 11.45 15.95
CA PHE A 8 6.13 11.90 16.35
C PHE A 8 5.47 12.77 15.26
N PHE A 9 6.20 13.77 14.74
CA PHE A 9 5.67 14.61 13.65
C PHE A 9 5.45 13.83 12.36
N SER A 10 6.31 12.85 12.02
CA SER A 10 6.07 11.96 10.88
C SER A 10 4.79 11.16 11.07
N ALA A 11 4.54 10.62 12.25
CA ALA A 11 3.31 9.87 12.53
C ALA A 11 2.05 10.73 12.39
N LEU A 12 2.09 11.99 12.86
CA LEU A 12 1.00 12.95 12.68
C LEU A 12 0.74 13.28 11.21
N LEU A 13 1.82 13.49 10.41
CA LEU A 13 1.69 13.74 8.98
C LEU A 13 1.11 12.51 8.24
N TYR A 14 1.53 11.29 8.60
CA TYR A 14 0.96 10.07 8.04
C TYR A 14 -0.50 9.87 8.43
N LEU A 15 -0.91 10.21 9.65
CA LEU A 15 -2.32 10.22 10.05
C LEU A 15 -3.11 11.20 9.20
N PHE A 16 -2.64 12.42 9.03
CA PHE A 16 -3.28 13.42 8.18
C PHE A 16 -3.42 12.93 6.73
N ILE A 17 -2.33 12.42 6.12
CA ILE A 17 -2.36 11.91 4.74
C ILE A 17 -3.29 10.70 4.60
N GLY A 18 -3.33 9.83 5.60
CA GLY A 18 -4.10 8.60 5.54
C GLY A 18 -5.61 8.77 5.73
N TYR A 19 -6.04 9.80 6.48
CA TYR A 19 -7.43 9.88 6.93
C TYR A 19 -8.16 11.17 6.56
N ASP A 20 -7.44 12.29 6.45
CA ASP A 20 -8.07 13.61 6.23
C ASP A 20 -7.73 14.23 4.89
N PHE A 21 -6.74 13.66 4.18
CA PHE A 21 -6.20 14.28 2.97
C PHE A 21 -7.11 14.08 1.75
N VAL A 22 -7.34 15.17 1.00
CA VAL A 22 -8.07 15.15 -0.28
C VAL A 22 -7.08 15.29 -1.44
N ARG A 23 -7.09 14.32 -2.37
CA ARG A 23 -6.13 14.24 -3.50
C ARG A 23 -6.07 15.51 -4.38
N SER A 24 -7.15 16.25 -4.50
CA SER A 24 -7.21 17.50 -5.31
C SER A 24 -6.35 18.64 -4.74
N GLU A 25 -5.95 18.55 -3.48
CA GLU A 25 -5.16 19.58 -2.79
C GLU A 25 -3.66 19.40 -3.00
N THR A 26 -3.20 19.55 -4.24
CA THR A 26 -1.81 19.27 -4.66
C THR A 26 -0.76 20.04 -3.84
N ALA A 27 -1.03 21.31 -3.47
CA ALA A 27 -0.08 22.09 -2.68
C ALA A 27 0.16 21.49 -1.30
N TYR A 28 -0.89 21.05 -0.60
CA TYR A 28 -0.76 20.40 0.70
C TYR A 28 -0.07 19.05 0.59
N LEU A 29 -0.28 18.32 -0.52
CA LEU A 29 0.39 17.06 -0.80
C LEU A 29 1.91 17.26 -0.89
N ILE A 30 2.34 18.19 -1.76
CA ILE A 30 3.78 18.50 -1.95
C ILE A 30 4.41 18.95 -0.63
N PHE A 31 3.73 19.82 0.12
CA PHE A 31 4.22 20.31 1.41
C PHE A 31 4.35 19.17 2.44
N SER A 32 3.34 18.31 2.55
CA SER A 32 3.35 17.18 3.49
C SER A 32 4.47 16.17 3.17
N PHE A 33 4.67 15.83 1.89
CA PHE A 33 5.79 14.97 1.48
C PHE A 33 7.15 15.64 1.69
N GLY A 34 7.26 16.95 1.46
CA GLY A 34 8.48 17.72 1.74
C GLY A 34 8.84 17.69 3.23
N LEU A 35 7.84 17.85 4.11
CA LEU A 35 8.03 17.73 5.56
C LEU A 35 8.40 16.30 5.98
N LEU A 36 7.73 15.29 5.44
CA LEU A 36 8.08 13.89 5.70
C LEU A 36 9.52 13.58 5.30
N PHE A 37 9.94 14.08 4.12
CA PHE A 37 11.32 13.92 3.67
C PHE A 37 12.33 14.61 4.60
N LEU A 38 12.01 15.81 5.08
CA LEU A 38 12.83 16.50 6.10
C LEU A 38 12.91 15.68 7.39
N MET A 39 11.79 15.18 7.91
CA MET A 39 11.76 14.33 9.11
C MET A 39 12.58 13.05 8.90
N PHE A 40 12.47 12.42 7.74
CA PHE A 40 13.28 11.26 7.36
C PHE A 40 14.79 11.58 7.43
N ILE A 41 15.23 12.70 6.85
CA ILE A 41 16.62 13.13 6.91
C ILE A 41 17.07 13.31 8.38
N LEU A 42 16.27 13.96 9.21
CA LEU A 42 16.56 14.18 10.62
C LEU A 42 16.66 12.86 11.41
N ILE A 43 15.79 11.89 11.11
CA ILE A 43 15.85 10.54 11.70
C ILE A 43 17.16 9.86 11.29
N MET A 44 17.45 9.79 9.98
CA MET A 44 18.62 9.09 9.46
C MET A 44 19.95 9.74 9.84
N PHE A 45 19.97 11.09 9.99
CA PHE A 45 21.15 11.82 10.48
C PHE A 45 21.57 11.38 11.89
N LYS A 46 20.62 10.94 12.71
CA LYS A 46 20.90 10.41 14.07
C LYS A 46 21.43 8.98 14.06
N LYS A 47 21.54 8.33 12.88
CA LYS A 47 22.05 6.96 12.72
C LYS A 47 21.42 5.99 13.73
N PRO A 48 20.08 5.87 13.80
CA PRO A 48 19.43 5.02 14.79
C PRO A 48 19.88 3.57 14.64
N ALA A 49 19.86 2.82 15.74
CA ALA A 49 20.11 1.38 15.68
C ALA A 49 19.05 0.69 14.83
N VAL A 50 19.41 -0.41 14.15
CA VAL A 50 18.54 -1.16 13.25
C VAL A 50 17.20 -1.57 13.90
N PHE A 51 17.26 -1.93 15.18
CA PHE A 51 16.07 -2.22 15.97
C PHE A 51 15.05 -1.06 15.97
N TRP A 52 15.49 0.18 16.19
CA TRP A 52 14.62 1.35 16.16
C TRP A 52 14.10 1.66 14.77
N ILE A 53 14.92 1.47 13.72
CA ILE A 53 14.49 1.61 12.33
C ILE A 53 13.33 0.65 12.04
N PHE A 54 13.46 -0.61 12.45
CA PHE A 54 12.41 -1.61 12.31
C PHE A 54 11.11 -1.19 12.99
N PHE A 55 11.17 -0.85 14.28
CA PHE A 55 9.98 -0.48 15.04
C PHE A 55 9.30 0.78 14.50
N ILE A 56 10.07 1.83 14.18
CA ILE A 56 9.53 3.08 13.61
C ILE A 56 8.87 2.79 12.26
N GLY A 57 9.54 2.04 11.39
CA GLY A 57 8.99 1.68 10.08
C GLY A 57 7.71 0.84 10.17
N VAL A 58 7.65 -0.10 11.10
CA VAL A 58 6.43 -0.88 11.35
C VAL A 58 5.31 0.02 11.87
N ILE A 59 5.58 0.90 12.84
CA ILE A 59 4.58 1.85 13.36
C ILE A 59 4.02 2.72 12.22
N PHE A 60 4.86 3.26 11.35
CA PHE A 60 4.41 4.10 10.24
C PHE A 60 3.47 3.35 9.28
N ARG A 61 3.71 2.07 9.03
CA ARG A 61 2.82 1.23 8.23
C ARG A 61 1.49 0.94 8.91
N PHE A 62 1.53 0.71 10.22
CA PHE A 62 0.32 0.48 11.02
C PHE A 62 -0.61 1.70 11.06
N VAL A 63 -0.07 2.91 10.96
CA VAL A 63 -0.88 4.13 10.85
C VAL A 63 -1.90 4.03 9.70
N PHE A 64 -1.54 3.41 8.58
CA PHE A 64 -2.40 3.33 7.40
C PHE A 64 -3.34 2.11 7.39
N ILE A 65 -3.23 1.15 8.30
CA ILE A 65 -3.96 -0.13 8.19
C ILE A 65 -5.47 0.10 7.99
N PHE A 66 -6.05 1.01 8.73
CA PHE A 66 -7.50 1.25 8.73
C PHE A 66 -7.94 2.38 7.78
N SER A 67 -7.02 3.05 7.10
CA SER A 67 -7.40 4.12 6.17
C SER A 67 -7.91 3.55 4.84
N VAL A 68 -8.87 4.21 4.21
CA VAL A 68 -9.21 3.93 2.80
C VAL A 68 -8.23 4.69 1.92
N PRO A 69 -7.65 4.08 0.86
CA PRO A 69 -6.70 4.79 -0.01
C PRO A 69 -7.35 6.01 -0.66
N SER A 70 -6.88 7.22 -0.32
CA SER A 70 -7.37 8.49 -0.86
C SER A 70 -6.55 9.01 -2.04
N LEU A 71 -5.28 8.59 -2.16
CA LEU A 71 -4.36 9.08 -3.19
C LEU A 71 -4.53 8.39 -4.55
N SER A 72 -5.04 7.16 -4.59
CA SER A 72 -5.33 6.43 -5.82
C SER A 72 -6.59 5.59 -5.66
N GLN A 73 -7.35 5.48 -6.75
CA GLN A 73 -8.51 4.59 -6.84
C GLN A 73 -8.17 3.20 -7.40
N ASP A 74 -6.90 2.90 -7.65
CA ASP A 74 -6.46 1.65 -8.26
C ASP A 74 -6.81 0.40 -7.42
N PHE A 75 -6.98 0.57 -6.11
CA PHE A 75 -7.37 -0.53 -5.23
C PHE A 75 -8.72 -1.15 -5.62
N TYR A 76 -9.65 -0.40 -6.20
CA TYR A 76 -10.89 -0.97 -6.76
C TYR A 76 -10.59 -1.98 -7.87
N ARG A 77 -9.59 -1.68 -8.71
CA ARG A 77 -9.15 -2.59 -9.76
C ARG A 77 -8.44 -3.82 -9.19
N PHE A 78 -7.66 -3.68 -8.14
CA PHE A 78 -6.99 -4.82 -7.50
C PHE A 78 -8.02 -5.85 -7.01
N PHE A 79 -9.10 -5.37 -6.35
CA PHE A 79 -10.15 -6.26 -5.88
C PHE A 79 -11.08 -6.75 -6.99
N TRP A 80 -11.26 -5.99 -8.06
CA TRP A 80 -11.91 -6.48 -9.27
C TRP A 80 -11.16 -7.69 -9.82
N ASP A 81 -9.87 -7.55 -10.09
CA ASP A 81 -9.03 -8.62 -10.63
C ASP A 81 -8.96 -9.82 -9.69
N GLY A 82 -8.84 -9.60 -8.37
CA GLY A 82 -8.86 -10.66 -7.37
C GLY A 82 -10.16 -11.45 -7.33
N ASN A 83 -11.31 -10.77 -7.42
CA ASN A 83 -12.63 -11.41 -7.46
C ASN A 83 -12.90 -12.11 -8.79
N LEU A 84 -12.42 -11.61 -9.93
CA LEU A 84 -12.46 -12.33 -11.20
C LEU A 84 -11.75 -13.68 -11.10
N GLN A 85 -10.55 -13.70 -10.53
CA GLN A 85 -9.81 -14.94 -10.33
C GLN A 85 -10.54 -15.92 -9.40
N LEU A 86 -11.29 -15.44 -8.40
CA LEU A 86 -12.11 -16.29 -7.53
C LEU A 86 -13.21 -17.04 -8.28
N ILE A 87 -13.77 -16.45 -9.31
CA ILE A 87 -14.78 -17.09 -10.17
C ILE A 87 -14.18 -17.85 -11.36
N GLY A 88 -12.83 -17.99 -11.39
CA GLY A 88 -12.11 -18.74 -12.43
C GLY A 88 -11.84 -17.97 -13.71
N GLU A 89 -12.11 -16.66 -13.75
CA GLU A 89 -11.85 -15.81 -14.91
C GLU A 89 -10.43 -15.23 -14.88
N ASN A 90 -9.84 -15.12 -16.07
CA ASN A 90 -8.50 -14.53 -16.21
C ASN A 90 -8.60 -13.00 -16.35
N PRO A 91 -8.04 -12.19 -15.40
CA PRO A 91 -8.17 -10.74 -15.40
C PRO A 91 -7.46 -10.03 -16.58
N TYR A 92 -6.61 -10.73 -17.33
CA TYR A 92 -5.92 -10.18 -18.49
C TYR A 92 -6.70 -10.27 -19.80
N LEU A 93 -7.76 -11.09 -19.85
CA LEU A 93 -8.48 -11.35 -21.12
C LEU A 93 -9.54 -10.31 -21.44
N TYR A 94 -10.10 -9.66 -20.42
CA TYR A 94 -11.21 -8.73 -20.58
C TYR A 94 -11.01 -7.48 -19.75
N SER A 95 -11.46 -6.33 -20.28
CA SER A 95 -11.61 -5.14 -19.46
C SER A 95 -12.88 -5.24 -18.58
N PRO A 96 -12.93 -4.52 -17.45
CA PRO A 96 -14.14 -4.48 -16.63
C PRO A 96 -15.39 -4.05 -17.40
N ASN A 97 -15.24 -3.13 -18.35
CA ASN A 97 -16.32 -2.64 -19.20
C ASN A 97 -16.94 -3.74 -20.08
N GLN A 98 -16.15 -4.74 -20.50
CA GLN A 98 -16.64 -5.87 -21.28
C GLN A 98 -17.36 -6.93 -20.44
N LEU A 99 -17.19 -6.88 -19.12
CA LEU A 99 -17.69 -7.91 -18.21
C LEU A 99 -18.89 -7.43 -17.38
N ILE A 100 -19.02 -6.12 -17.12
CA ILE A 100 -19.96 -5.60 -16.11
C ILE A 100 -21.42 -6.00 -16.35
N ASP A 101 -21.80 -6.20 -17.61
CA ASP A 101 -23.16 -6.58 -17.99
C ASP A 101 -23.39 -8.11 -18.00
N ARG A 102 -22.38 -8.92 -17.63
CA ARG A 102 -22.55 -10.37 -17.54
C ARG A 102 -23.35 -10.76 -16.30
N ASP A 103 -24.25 -11.72 -16.50
CA ASP A 103 -24.93 -12.37 -15.38
C ASP A 103 -23.91 -13.12 -14.48
N ASN A 104 -24.20 -13.18 -13.18
CA ASN A 104 -23.43 -13.94 -12.19
C ASN A 104 -21.99 -13.47 -11.93
N LEU A 105 -21.70 -12.19 -12.04
CA LEU A 105 -20.49 -11.61 -11.46
C LEU A 105 -20.54 -11.67 -9.93
N PHE A 106 -19.39 -11.42 -9.31
CA PHE A 106 -19.28 -11.36 -7.85
C PHE A 106 -20.05 -10.15 -7.26
N SER A 107 -20.47 -10.25 -6.00
CA SER A 107 -21.37 -9.27 -5.34
C SER A 107 -20.86 -7.83 -5.31
N LEU A 108 -19.54 -7.62 -5.26
CA LEU A 108 -18.91 -6.28 -5.24
C LEU A 108 -18.72 -5.67 -6.66
N ALA A 109 -19.11 -6.36 -7.74
CA ALA A 109 -18.78 -5.95 -9.12
C ALA A 109 -19.18 -4.51 -9.43
N ILE A 110 -20.42 -4.12 -9.12
CA ILE A 110 -20.93 -2.76 -9.41
C ILE A 110 -20.18 -1.70 -8.61
N GLU A 111 -19.90 -1.97 -7.33
CA GLU A 111 -19.16 -1.04 -6.46
C GLU A 111 -17.74 -0.83 -6.99
N LEU A 112 -17.04 -1.91 -7.28
CA LEU A 112 -15.66 -1.87 -7.77
C LEU A 112 -15.57 -1.20 -9.15
N TYR A 113 -16.50 -1.51 -10.05
CA TYR A 113 -16.57 -0.91 -11.38
C TYR A 113 -16.75 0.61 -11.31
N LYS A 114 -17.68 1.09 -10.49
CA LYS A 114 -17.90 2.54 -10.30
C LYS A 114 -16.73 3.22 -9.63
N GLY A 115 -16.11 2.57 -8.67
CA GLY A 115 -15.00 3.14 -7.89
C GLY A 115 -13.69 3.28 -8.68
N MET A 116 -13.41 2.38 -9.64
CA MET A 116 -12.15 2.40 -10.39
C MET A 116 -12.08 3.50 -11.46
N GLY A 117 -13.20 4.07 -11.88
CA GLY A 117 -13.30 5.13 -12.89
C GLY A 117 -13.08 4.68 -14.34
N SER A 118 -13.37 5.57 -15.32
CA SER A 118 -13.39 5.24 -16.75
C SER A 118 -12.05 4.74 -17.28
N ILE A 119 -10.94 5.38 -16.91
CA ILE A 119 -9.62 4.97 -17.40
C ILE A 119 -9.30 3.52 -17.00
N SER A 120 -9.65 3.12 -15.78
CA SER A 120 -9.33 1.77 -15.30
C SER A 120 -10.30 0.71 -15.84
N ASN A 121 -11.59 1.06 -15.98
CA ASN A 121 -12.60 0.08 -16.41
C ASN A 121 -12.60 -0.19 -17.93
N GLU A 122 -12.06 0.71 -18.74
CA GLU A 122 -11.89 0.54 -20.19
C GLU A 122 -10.63 -0.23 -20.58
N ASN A 123 -9.63 -0.30 -19.68
CA ASN A 123 -8.34 -0.93 -19.98
C ASN A 123 -8.23 -2.35 -19.43
N TYR A 124 -7.42 -3.17 -20.11
CA TYR A 124 -7.01 -4.49 -19.64
C TYR A 124 -6.12 -4.39 -18.41
N SER A 125 -6.08 -5.46 -17.60
CA SER A 125 -5.15 -5.53 -16.47
C SER A 125 -3.70 -5.58 -16.97
N ASN A 126 -2.84 -4.76 -16.35
CA ASN A 126 -1.40 -4.69 -16.63
C ASN A 126 -0.54 -5.03 -15.40
N TYR A 127 -1.18 -5.46 -14.30
CA TYR A 127 -0.47 -5.80 -13.08
C TYR A 127 0.30 -7.12 -13.20
N PRO A 128 1.53 -7.19 -12.64
CA PRO A 128 2.33 -8.41 -12.68
C PRO A 128 1.63 -9.62 -12.03
N PRO A 129 1.92 -10.86 -12.46
CA PRO A 129 1.29 -12.06 -11.90
C PRO A 129 1.42 -12.21 -10.39
N PHE A 130 2.53 -11.77 -9.80
CA PHE A 130 2.70 -11.78 -8.35
C PHE A 130 1.72 -10.82 -7.64
N SER A 131 1.48 -9.63 -8.20
CA SER A 131 0.47 -8.70 -7.69
C SER A 131 -0.93 -9.30 -7.80
N GLN A 132 -1.25 -9.94 -8.93
CA GLN A 132 -2.49 -10.66 -9.13
C GLN A 132 -2.72 -11.77 -8.09
N PHE A 133 -1.66 -12.50 -7.73
CA PHE A 133 -1.72 -13.48 -6.65
C PHE A 133 -2.07 -12.82 -5.29
N THR A 134 -1.50 -11.67 -4.97
CA THR A 134 -1.83 -10.97 -3.71
C THR A 134 -3.27 -10.45 -3.69
N TYR A 135 -3.80 -10.02 -4.84
CA TYR A 135 -5.20 -9.60 -4.98
C TYR A 135 -6.15 -10.79 -4.80
N LEU A 136 -5.86 -11.91 -5.44
CA LEU A 136 -6.60 -13.16 -5.24
C LEU A 136 -6.59 -13.58 -3.76
N LEU A 137 -5.42 -13.58 -3.12
CA LEU A 137 -5.29 -13.99 -1.72
C LEU A 137 -6.13 -13.10 -0.80
N SER A 138 -6.14 -11.78 -1.00
CA SER A 138 -6.98 -10.88 -0.21
C SER A 138 -8.47 -11.11 -0.44
N SER A 139 -8.88 -11.44 -1.67
CA SER A 139 -10.26 -11.76 -2.03
C SER A 139 -10.73 -13.14 -1.51
N ILE A 140 -9.81 -14.12 -1.40
CA ILE A 140 -10.09 -15.41 -0.75
C ILE A 140 -10.38 -15.26 0.73
N LEU A 141 -9.53 -14.47 1.42
CA LEU A 141 -9.60 -14.32 2.87
C LEU A 141 -10.81 -13.50 3.31
N ILE A 142 -11.17 -12.48 2.53
CA ILE A 142 -12.32 -11.59 2.83
C ILE A 142 -13.22 -11.52 1.60
N LYS A 143 -14.38 -12.17 1.69
CA LYS A 143 -15.41 -12.12 0.66
C LYS A 143 -16.40 -11.00 0.95
N ASN A 144 -16.83 -10.31 -0.11
CA ASN A 144 -17.98 -9.39 -0.08
C ASN A 144 -17.86 -8.18 0.86
N ASN A 145 -16.64 -7.78 1.25
CA ASN A 145 -16.42 -6.57 2.05
C ASN A 145 -15.16 -5.85 1.63
N LEU A 146 -15.33 -4.76 0.88
CA LEU A 146 -14.23 -3.98 0.33
C LEU A 146 -13.28 -3.43 1.41
N TYR A 147 -13.82 -2.90 2.50
CA TYR A 147 -13.03 -2.31 3.57
C TYR A 147 -12.07 -3.34 4.22
N TYR A 148 -12.58 -4.51 4.57
CA TYR A 148 -11.74 -5.56 5.15
C TYR A 148 -10.78 -6.17 4.12
N SER A 149 -11.14 -6.18 2.84
CA SER A 149 -10.21 -6.59 1.77
C SER A 149 -9.01 -5.64 1.65
N ILE A 150 -9.24 -4.31 1.79
CA ILE A 150 -8.17 -3.30 1.83
C ILE A 150 -7.23 -3.58 3.00
N ILE A 151 -7.77 -3.79 4.20
CA ILE A 151 -6.96 -4.10 5.41
C ILE A 151 -6.14 -5.36 5.18
N THR A 152 -6.76 -6.41 4.65
CA THR A 152 -6.09 -7.69 4.39
C THR A 152 -4.95 -7.54 3.39
N LEU A 153 -5.16 -6.84 2.28
CA LEU A 153 -4.11 -6.58 1.29
C LEU A 153 -2.94 -5.81 1.91
N ARG A 154 -3.21 -4.81 2.76
CA ARG A 154 -2.15 -4.08 3.47
C ARG A 154 -1.36 -4.97 4.41
N ILE A 155 -2.02 -5.84 5.17
CA ILE A 155 -1.34 -6.79 6.05
C ILE A 155 -0.41 -7.71 5.23
N ILE A 156 -0.89 -8.22 4.09
CA ILE A 156 -0.08 -9.04 3.18
C ILE A 156 1.16 -8.26 2.72
N ILE A 157 0.99 -7.01 2.28
CA ILE A 157 2.10 -6.14 1.84
C ILE A 157 3.09 -5.90 2.98
N ILE A 158 2.63 -5.59 4.20
CA ILE A 158 3.51 -5.36 5.36
C ILE A 158 4.32 -6.63 5.68
N ILE A 159 3.74 -7.82 5.58
CA ILE A 159 4.47 -9.08 5.79
C ILE A 159 5.61 -9.22 4.77
N PHE A 160 5.36 -8.93 3.49
CA PHE A 160 6.41 -8.95 2.47
C PHE A 160 7.49 -7.89 2.72
N GLU A 161 7.11 -6.67 3.12
CA GLU A 161 8.05 -5.61 3.44
C GLU A 161 8.95 -5.94 4.64
N ILE A 162 8.41 -6.62 5.66
CA ILE A 162 9.22 -7.16 6.78
C ILE A 162 10.22 -8.20 6.26
N GLY A 163 9.80 -9.05 5.33
CA GLY A 163 10.70 -9.99 4.64
C GLY A 163 11.82 -9.26 3.90
N VAL A 164 11.50 -8.23 3.13
CA VAL A 164 12.49 -7.40 2.41
C VAL A 164 13.45 -6.72 3.40
N PHE A 165 12.93 -6.16 4.51
CA PHE A 165 13.78 -5.60 5.58
C PHE A 165 14.81 -6.62 6.08
N TYR A 166 14.35 -7.82 6.39
CA TYR A 166 15.22 -8.89 6.92
C TYR A 166 16.32 -9.28 5.92
N TYR A 167 15.97 -9.50 4.65
CA TYR A 167 16.95 -9.87 3.63
C TYR A 167 17.89 -8.71 3.29
N LEU A 168 17.39 -7.48 3.24
CA LEU A 168 18.23 -6.29 3.02
C LEU A 168 19.22 -6.09 4.18
N TYR A 169 18.75 -6.26 5.42
CA TYR A 169 19.64 -6.23 6.59
C TYR A 169 20.76 -7.28 6.48
N LYS A 170 20.43 -8.51 6.10
CA LYS A 170 21.43 -9.59 5.89
C LYS A 170 22.42 -9.22 4.76
N LEU A 171 21.91 -8.70 3.65
CA LEU A 171 22.73 -8.28 2.53
C LEU A 171 23.71 -7.18 2.90
N LEU A 172 23.25 -6.15 3.60
CA LEU A 172 24.13 -5.06 4.06
C LEU A 172 25.26 -5.57 4.96
N ASN A 173 24.93 -6.48 5.88
CA ASN A 173 25.95 -7.12 6.74
C ASN A 173 26.95 -7.94 5.93
N HIS A 174 26.49 -8.73 4.94
CA HIS A 174 27.36 -9.52 4.06
C HIS A 174 28.32 -8.62 3.24
N LEU A 175 27.84 -7.46 2.80
CA LEU A 175 28.61 -6.49 2.03
C LEU A 175 29.49 -5.56 2.91
N ASN A 176 29.52 -5.77 4.24
CA ASN A 176 30.20 -4.89 5.21
C ASN A 176 29.73 -3.41 5.12
N VAL A 177 28.48 -3.20 4.74
CA VAL A 177 27.86 -1.87 4.73
C VAL A 177 27.15 -1.63 6.06
N PRO A 178 27.20 -0.42 6.63
CA PRO A 178 26.53 -0.12 7.89
C PRO A 178 25.04 -0.51 7.86
N SER A 179 24.62 -1.40 8.75
CA SER A 179 23.28 -2.01 8.73
C SER A 179 22.13 -1.01 8.90
N ASN A 180 22.39 0.13 9.55
CA ASN A 180 21.39 1.19 9.71
C ASN A 180 20.99 1.85 8.38
N ARG A 181 21.74 1.61 7.29
CA ARG A 181 21.34 2.04 5.93
C ARG A 181 20.07 1.36 5.45
N VAL A 182 19.63 0.26 6.07
CA VAL A 182 18.30 -0.32 5.81
C VAL A 182 17.18 0.70 5.99
N GLY A 183 17.39 1.73 6.81
CA GLY A 183 16.44 2.83 7.00
C GLY A 183 16.14 3.63 5.73
N PHE A 184 17.04 3.67 4.75
CA PHE A 184 16.77 4.32 3.45
C PHE A 184 15.70 3.62 2.63
N TYR A 185 15.42 2.37 2.95
CA TYR A 185 14.32 1.63 2.34
C TYR A 185 13.08 1.58 3.24
N PHE A 186 13.30 1.46 4.57
CA PHE A 186 12.22 1.02 5.47
C PHE A 186 11.50 2.16 6.19
N LEU A 187 12.07 3.36 6.26
CA LEU A 187 11.45 4.58 6.80
C LEU A 187 10.94 5.46 5.69
#